data_7ace2dc30de8f79761b7a393cff28d84
#
_entry.id   7ace2dc30de8f79761b7a393cff28d84
#
_cell.length_a   1.000
_cell.length_b   1.000
_cell.length_c   1.000
_cell.angle_alpha   90.00
_cell.angle_beta   90.00
_cell.angle_gamma   90.00
#
_symmetry.space_group_name_H-M   'P 1'
#
loop_
_entity.id
_entity.type
_entity.pdbx_description
1 polymer ?
#
loop_
_entity_poly.entity_id
_entity_poly.type
_entity_poly.pdbx_seq_one_letter_code
_entity_poly.pdbx_strand_id
1 'polypeptide(L)'
;MRHRLRRAGGFAVVASAVLAAPALGPAAAVPFAAVAVLAAFVVEEGRIFDLFARPGDYEDRRLNGLAGFALAATALGVLTALPQAPMPTTVFAAAVLSLAYGVVGREFVRESTSDEFATTTAFTVAAFLAATLGQAAVAVAAGGFTPSSLPTYVFLAATAALVAALLRSVLFPRDDPLVMVSVGVLLWLLSALIAAGGVTVTPTLVAAGLAVTVGLGIVSYVLRTASVSGMLTGVLLGFVTVVFGGIGWFAVLISFFGIGGLAAKFRFEEKDARGVAEGNDGARGAGNVLGNSGVALLAVIAYAASRAVVPETTVQPLLAFAFAGSVATAMADTLSSEFGGLFDTPRLVTTLRPVAPGTDGAITWQGEVAGVAGAALVALIAAVAMPLGVSPLAPSTELLSFVVAVTAAGFVGMSVDSLLGATVEGDRLGNQSVNTLATLSGAVAGVVLAVVTGATGLPTATTLGTAIESLATVLALFAPIVS
;
A
#
# COMPACT_ATOMS: atom_id res chain seq x y z
N MET A 1 -28.45 -15.08 9.72
CA MET A 1 -27.87 -13.75 9.95
C MET A 1 -27.26 -13.61 11.36
N ARG A 2 -28.03 -13.71 12.43
CA ARG A 2 -27.51 -13.61 13.83
C ARG A 2 -26.36 -14.56 14.18
N HIS A 3 -26.26 -15.73 13.51
CA HIS A 3 -25.17 -16.68 13.76
C HIS A 3 -23.80 -16.16 13.31
N ARG A 4 -23.72 -15.46 12.16
CA ARG A 4 -22.45 -14.89 11.65
C ARG A 4 -21.93 -13.79 12.60
N LEU A 5 -22.80 -12.90 13.06
CA LEU A 5 -22.43 -11.86 14.01
C LEU A 5 -22.00 -12.45 15.37
N ARG A 6 -22.70 -13.48 15.88
CA ARG A 6 -22.29 -14.16 17.12
C ARG A 6 -20.92 -14.81 16.99
N ARG A 7 -20.65 -15.46 15.86
CA ARG A 7 -19.33 -16.04 15.57
C ARG A 7 -18.26 -14.95 15.52
N ALA A 8 -18.48 -13.85 14.80
CA ALA A 8 -17.55 -12.74 14.76
C ALA A 8 -17.28 -12.17 16.17
N GLY A 9 -18.32 -12.03 17.01
CA GLY A 9 -18.19 -11.66 18.41
C GLY A 9 -17.33 -12.65 19.21
N GLY A 10 -17.49 -13.95 19.00
CA GLY A 10 -16.65 -15.00 19.60
C GLY A 10 -15.16 -14.81 19.26
N PHE A 11 -14.84 -14.57 17.96
CA PHE A 11 -13.47 -14.28 17.55
C PHE A 11 -12.94 -12.99 18.18
N ALA A 12 -13.77 -11.94 18.32
CA ALA A 12 -13.38 -10.72 18.97
C ALA A 12 -13.09 -10.89 20.47
N VAL A 13 -13.85 -11.76 21.16
CA VAL A 13 -13.57 -12.12 22.57
C VAL A 13 -12.22 -12.83 22.67
N VAL A 14 -11.95 -13.83 21.82
CA VAL A 14 -10.62 -14.49 21.78
C VAL A 14 -9.53 -13.49 21.46
N ALA A 15 -9.71 -12.61 20.48
CA ALA A 15 -8.76 -11.57 20.12
C ALA A 15 -8.43 -10.63 21.27
N SER A 16 -9.43 -10.32 22.15
CA SER A 16 -9.25 -9.42 23.30
C SER A 16 -8.27 -9.97 24.34
N ALA A 17 -7.91 -11.26 24.31
CA ALA A 17 -6.85 -11.81 25.14
C ALA A 17 -5.48 -11.12 24.89
N VAL A 18 -5.29 -10.49 23.72
CA VAL A 18 -4.09 -9.71 23.40
C VAL A 18 -3.87 -8.54 24.38
N LEU A 19 -4.92 -8.01 24.99
CA LEU A 19 -4.83 -6.93 25.96
C LEU A 19 -4.09 -7.31 27.25
N ALA A 20 -3.99 -8.62 27.53
CA ALA A 20 -3.18 -9.15 28.62
C ALA A 20 -1.67 -9.27 28.28
N ALA A 21 -1.27 -9.01 27.05
CA ALA A 21 0.13 -9.16 26.60
C ALA A 21 1.17 -8.45 27.49
N PRO A 22 0.93 -7.21 27.99
CA PRO A 22 1.88 -6.56 28.90
C PRO A 22 2.11 -7.30 30.20
N ALA A 23 1.07 -7.93 30.76
CA ALA A 23 1.17 -8.70 32.00
C ALA A 23 1.81 -10.10 31.79
N LEU A 24 1.67 -10.65 30.58
CA LEU A 24 2.20 -11.97 30.23
C LEU A 24 3.67 -11.91 29.75
N GLY A 25 4.13 -10.74 29.30
CA GLY A 25 5.49 -10.57 28.78
C GLY A 25 5.82 -11.59 27.68
N PRO A 26 6.93 -12.36 27.83
CA PRO A 26 7.32 -13.37 26.83
C PRO A 26 6.29 -14.48 26.61
N ALA A 27 5.34 -14.67 27.55
CA ALA A 27 4.28 -15.66 27.45
C ALA A 27 3.03 -15.13 26.73
N ALA A 28 3.08 -13.96 26.08
CA ALA A 28 1.93 -13.35 25.39
C ALA A 28 1.31 -14.24 24.28
N ALA A 29 2.09 -15.15 23.71
CA ALA A 29 1.64 -16.13 22.73
C ALA A 29 0.80 -17.28 23.34
N VAL A 30 1.01 -17.60 24.63
CA VAL A 30 0.47 -18.81 25.28
C VAL A 30 -1.07 -18.90 25.23
N PRO A 31 -1.84 -17.85 25.54
CA PRO A 31 -3.30 -17.92 25.46
C PRO A 31 -3.80 -18.33 24.08
N PHE A 32 -3.18 -17.79 23.03
CA PHE A 32 -3.55 -18.08 21.65
C PHE A 32 -3.12 -19.48 21.23
N ALA A 33 -1.93 -19.94 21.64
CA ALA A 33 -1.47 -21.30 21.42
C ALA A 33 -2.42 -22.32 22.08
N ALA A 34 -2.87 -22.05 23.29
CA ALA A 34 -3.86 -22.89 23.98
C ALA A 34 -5.19 -22.96 23.19
N VAL A 35 -5.70 -21.81 22.73
CA VAL A 35 -6.92 -21.76 21.89
C VAL A 35 -6.70 -22.51 20.58
N ALA A 36 -5.54 -22.40 19.94
CA ALA A 36 -5.24 -23.11 18.69
C ALA A 36 -5.28 -24.64 18.90
N VAL A 37 -4.65 -25.13 19.98
CA VAL A 37 -4.65 -26.56 20.33
C VAL A 37 -6.07 -27.06 20.67
N LEU A 38 -6.82 -26.29 21.48
CA LEU A 38 -8.20 -26.65 21.83
C LEU A 38 -9.10 -26.69 20.60
N ALA A 39 -8.97 -25.72 19.70
CA ALA A 39 -9.77 -25.64 18.48
C ALA A 39 -9.43 -26.74 17.46
N ALA A 40 -8.16 -27.15 17.38
CA ALA A 40 -7.70 -28.15 16.43
C ALA A 40 -7.91 -29.59 16.90
N PHE A 41 -7.89 -29.86 18.22
CA PHE A 41 -7.79 -31.25 18.72
C PHE A 41 -8.76 -31.61 19.85
N VAL A 42 -9.46 -30.67 20.46
CA VAL A 42 -10.27 -30.92 21.67
C VAL A 42 -11.74 -30.58 21.49
N VAL A 43 -12.05 -29.43 20.82
CA VAL A 43 -13.43 -28.99 20.69
C VAL A 43 -14.02 -29.53 19.39
N GLU A 44 -14.68 -30.68 19.47
CA GLU A 44 -15.24 -31.37 18.31
C GLU A 44 -16.77 -31.20 18.20
N GLU A 45 -17.47 -30.84 19.31
CA GLU A 45 -18.92 -30.68 19.37
C GLU A 45 -19.37 -29.78 20.52
N GLY A 46 -20.68 -29.48 20.57
CA GLY A 46 -21.30 -28.71 21.61
C GLY A 46 -21.37 -27.19 21.33
N ARG A 47 -21.86 -26.38 22.29
CA ARG A 47 -22.19 -24.96 22.09
C ARG A 47 -21.00 -24.13 21.67
N ILE A 48 -19.79 -24.44 22.12
CA ILE A 48 -18.56 -23.73 21.74
C ILE A 48 -18.24 -24.06 20.28
N PHE A 49 -18.31 -25.33 19.89
CA PHE A 49 -18.13 -25.75 18.51
C PHE A 49 -19.12 -25.02 17.59
N ASP A 50 -20.42 -25.08 17.90
CA ASP A 50 -21.46 -24.46 17.09
C ASP A 50 -21.26 -22.92 16.96
N LEU A 51 -20.71 -22.27 17.99
CA LEU A 51 -20.44 -20.81 17.96
C LEU A 51 -19.39 -20.45 16.90
N PHE A 52 -18.31 -21.24 16.80
CA PHE A 52 -17.16 -20.92 15.96
C PHE A 52 -17.15 -21.65 14.61
N ALA A 53 -17.87 -22.78 14.50
CA ALA A 53 -17.85 -23.63 13.32
C ALA A 53 -18.26 -22.91 12.03
N ARG A 54 -17.51 -23.19 10.98
CA ARG A 54 -17.83 -22.86 9.58
C ARG A 54 -18.39 -24.14 8.90
N PRO A 55 -19.02 -24.03 7.73
CA PRO A 55 -19.61 -25.20 7.07
C PRO A 55 -18.67 -26.42 6.95
N GLY A 56 -17.41 -26.20 6.55
CA GLY A 56 -16.41 -27.28 6.43
C GLY A 56 -15.95 -27.87 7.78
N ASP A 57 -16.06 -27.13 8.87
CA ASP A 57 -15.62 -27.59 10.19
C ASP A 57 -16.51 -28.73 10.72
N TYR A 58 -17.78 -28.81 10.29
CA TYR A 58 -18.69 -29.91 10.66
C TYR A 58 -18.30 -31.23 10.02
N GLU A 59 -17.66 -31.21 8.85
CA GLU A 59 -17.17 -32.41 8.16
C GLU A 59 -15.93 -32.97 8.86
N ASP A 60 -14.99 -32.05 9.20
CA ASP A 60 -13.71 -32.39 9.83
C ASP A 60 -13.80 -32.57 11.34
N ARG A 61 -14.90 -32.15 11.98
CA ARG A 61 -15.08 -32.03 13.44
C ARG A 61 -13.94 -31.25 14.10
N ARG A 62 -13.49 -30.15 13.45
CA ARG A 62 -12.40 -29.30 13.92
C ARG A 62 -12.73 -27.86 13.61
N LEU A 63 -12.37 -26.95 14.52
CA LEU A 63 -12.56 -25.51 14.34
C LEU A 63 -11.38 -24.90 13.57
N ASN A 64 -11.21 -25.33 12.30
CA ASN A 64 -10.07 -24.92 11.46
C ASN A 64 -9.93 -23.40 11.37
N GLY A 65 -11.05 -22.66 11.27
CA GLY A 65 -11.03 -21.21 11.23
C GLY A 65 -10.52 -20.57 12.52
N LEU A 66 -10.93 -21.10 13.68
CA LEU A 66 -10.47 -20.61 14.99
C LEU A 66 -9.03 -21.02 15.26
N ALA A 67 -8.66 -22.25 14.92
CA ALA A 67 -7.29 -22.74 15.05
C ALA A 67 -6.31 -21.91 14.23
N GLY A 68 -6.64 -21.62 12.96
CA GLY A 68 -5.81 -20.78 12.09
C GLY A 68 -5.68 -19.35 12.62
N PHE A 69 -6.78 -18.72 13.04
CA PHE A 69 -6.77 -17.39 13.67
C PHE A 69 -5.87 -17.36 14.91
N ALA A 70 -6.05 -18.31 15.81
CA ALA A 70 -5.28 -18.38 17.05
C ALA A 70 -3.79 -18.72 16.78
N LEU A 71 -3.49 -19.55 15.79
CA LEU A 71 -2.12 -19.83 15.37
C LEU A 71 -1.42 -18.59 14.80
N ALA A 72 -2.09 -17.78 13.98
CA ALA A 72 -1.57 -16.52 13.49
C ALA A 72 -1.28 -15.55 14.64
N ALA A 73 -2.21 -15.42 15.59
CA ALA A 73 -1.99 -14.59 16.79
C ALA A 73 -0.85 -15.15 17.66
N THR A 74 -0.70 -16.47 17.77
CA THR A 74 0.44 -17.11 18.43
C THR A 74 1.77 -16.74 17.77
N ALA A 75 1.83 -16.83 16.43
CA ALA A 75 3.02 -16.47 15.68
C ALA A 75 3.44 -15.00 15.93
N LEU A 76 2.48 -14.07 15.85
CA LEU A 76 2.76 -12.66 16.18
C LEU A 76 3.15 -12.47 17.66
N GLY A 77 2.50 -13.20 18.58
CA GLY A 77 2.83 -13.19 20.00
C GLY A 77 4.26 -13.67 20.29
N VAL A 78 4.75 -14.68 19.56
CA VAL A 78 6.15 -15.14 19.64
C VAL A 78 7.13 -14.04 19.22
N LEU A 79 6.78 -13.25 18.19
CA LEU A 79 7.62 -12.14 17.74
C LEU A 79 7.79 -11.05 18.81
N THR A 80 6.88 -10.93 19.77
CA THR A 80 7.04 -10.00 20.91
C THR A 80 8.15 -10.39 21.89
N ALA A 81 8.57 -11.66 21.86
CA ALA A 81 9.62 -12.20 22.73
C ALA A 81 11.00 -12.25 22.06
N LEU A 82 11.15 -11.77 20.82
CA LEU A 82 12.44 -11.77 20.13
C LEU A 82 13.48 -10.90 20.86
N PRO A 83 14.70 -11.41 21.14
CA PRO A 83 15.66 -10.68 21.99
C PRO A 83 16.19 -9.38 21.36
N GLN A 84 16.40 -9.36 20.04
CA GLN A 84 17.09 -8.25 19.36
C GLN A 84 16.14 -7.22 18.75
N ALA A 85 14.99 -7.66 18.27
CA ALA A 85 13.99 -6.80 17.63
C ALA A 85 12.58 -7.25 18.02
N PRO A 86 12.15 -7.06 19.28
CA PRO A 86 10.82 -7.49 19.68
C PRO A 86 9.73 -6.70 18.95
N MET A 87 8.70 -7.40 18.50
CA MET A 87 7.48 -6.72 18.04
C MET A 87 6.84 -5.99 19.23
N PRO A 88 6.58 -4.67 19.15
CA PRO A 88 5.89 -3.98 20.24
C PRO A 88 4.53 -4.63 20.54
N THR A 89 4.19 -4.81 21.81
CA THR A 89 2.89 -5.38 22.21
C THR A 89 1.71 -4.53 21.74
N THR A 90 1.90 -3.23 21.56
CA THR A 90 0.93 -2.32 20.95
C THR A 90 0.66 -2.68 19.48
N VAL A 91 1.71 -3.04 18.71
CA VAL A 91 1.59 -3.50 17.31
C VAL A 91 0.88 -4.86 17.25
N PHE A 92 1.24 -5.78 18.13
CA PHE A 92 0.58 -7.08 18.24
C PHE A 92 -0.92 -6.89 18.51
N ALA A 93 -1.28 -6.01 19.45
CA ALA A 93 -2.68 -5.70 19.74
C ALA A 93 -3.40 -5.10 18.52
N ALA A 94 -2.78 -4.15 17.82
CA ALA A 94 -3.36 -3.54 16.63
C ALA A 94 -3.66 -4.57 15.55
N ALA A 95 -2.74 -5.49 15.27
CA ALA A 95 -2.90 -6.51 14.23
C ALA A 95 -4.05 -7.47 14.54
N VAL A 96 -4.10 -7.99 15.77
CA VAL A 96 -5.12 -8.98 16.18
C VAL A 96 -6.50 -8.34 16.27
N LEU A 97 -6.61 -7.17 16.92
CA LEU A 97 -7.89 -6.51 17.14
C LEU A 97 -8.48 -5.90 15.87
N SER A 98 -7.65 -5.34 14.97
CA SER A 98 -8.15 -4.78 13.72
C SER A 98 -8.91 -5.80 12.88
N LEU A 99 -8.39 -6.99 12.71
CA LEU A 99 -9.05 -8.05 11.96
C LEU A 99 -10.33 -8.52 12.65
N ALA A 100 -10.23 -8.86 13.94
CA ALA A 100 -11.36 -9.46 14.67
C ALA A 100 -12.55 -8.49 14.78
N TYR A 101 -12.31 -7.26 15.20
CA TYR A 101 -13.37 -6.26 15.35
C TYR A 101 -13.83 -5.68 14.01
N GLY A 102 -12.94 -5.62 13.00
CA GLY A 102 -13.31 -5.29 11.63
C GLY A 102 -14.37 -6.26 11.10
N VAL A 103 -14.19 -7.58 11.32
CA VAL A 103 -15.19 -8.59 10.97
C VAL A 103 -16.50 -8.38 11.73
N VAL A 104 -16.46 -8.00 13.01
CA VAL A 104 -17.69 -7.67 13.78
C VAL A 104 -18.42 -6.50 13.14
N GLY A 105 -17.73 -5.40 12.84
CA GLY A 105 -18.34 -4.22 12.19
C GLY A 105 -18.98 -4.56 10.86
N ARG A 106 -18.28 -5.34 10.02
CA ARG A 106 -18.80 -5.83 8.73
C ARG A 106 -20.05 -6.68 8.89
N GLU A 107 -20.03 -7.69 9.76
CA GLU A 107 -21.18 -8.60 9.94
C GLU A 107 -22.37 -7.88 10.61
N PHE A 108 -22.12 -6.87 11.43
CA PHE A 108 -23.16 -6.02 12.00
C PHE A 108 -23.93 -5.25 10.91
N VAL A 109 -23.22 -4.57 10.01
CA VAL A 109 -23.86 -3.81 8.92
C VAL A 109 -24.48 -4.74 7.88
N ARG A 110 -23.92 -5.93 7.66
CA ARG A 110 -24.49 -6.97 6.78
C ARG A 110 -25.85 -7.50 7.22
N GLU A 111 -26.27 -7.24 8.45
CA GLU A 111 -27.65 -7.55 8.86
C GLU A 111 -28.67 -6.63 8.18
N SER A 112 -28.26 -5.42 7.78
CA SER A 112 -29.12 -4.40 7.20
C SER A 112 -28.95 -4.21 5.68
N THR A 113 -27.74 -4.43 5.16
CA THR A 113 -27.43 -4.22 3.73
C THR A 113 -26.37 -5.20 3.21
N SER A 114 -26.45 -5.52 1.92
CA SER A 114 -25.42 -6.26 1.19
C SER A 114 -24.48 -5.33 0.40
N ASP A 115 -24.62 -4.03 0.53
CA ASP A 115 -23.79 -3.05 -0.14
C ASP A 115 -22.32 -3.22 0.25
N GLU A 116 -21.45 -3.34 -0.74
CA GLU A 116 -20.03 -3.61 -0.52
C GLU A 116 -19.32 -2.43 0.13
N PHE A 117 -19.63 -1.21 -0.30
CA PHE A 117 -19.03 0.00 0.26
C PHE A 117 -19.40 0.17 1.73
N ALA A 118 -20.69 0.01 2.08
CA ALA A 118 -21.16 0.13 3.46
C ALA A 118 -20.53 -0.92 4.37
N THR A 119 -20.49 -2.19 3.93
CA THR A 119 -19.91 -3.29 4.72
C THR A 119 -18.40 -3.17 4.89
N THR A 120 -17.69 -2.70 3.87
CA THR A 120 -16.25 -2.46 3.93
C THR A 120 -15.91 -1.23 4.76
N THR A 121 -16.69 -0.18 4.68
CA THR A 121 -16.55 1.00 5.55
C THR A 121 -16.75 0.61 7.02
N ALA A 122 -17.77 -0.18 7.33
CA ALA A 122 -18.02 -0.66 8.69
C ALA A 122 -16.86 -1.52 9.22
N PHE A 123 -16.28 -2.40 8.36
CA PHE A 123 -15.08 -3.14 8.70
C PHE A 123 -13.93 -2.19 9.05
N THR A 124 -13.64 -1.23 8.16
CA THR A 124 -12.49 -0.32 8.30
C THR A 124 -12.61 0.55 9.54
N VAL A 125 -13.81 1.10 9.82
CA VAL A 125 -14.03 1.93 11.00
C VAL A 125 -13.90 1.11 12.29
N ALA A 126 -14.53 -0.07 12.36
CA ALA A 126 -14.43 -0.93 13.55
C ALA A 126 -12.98 -1.42 13.77
N ALA A 127 -12.26 -1.79 12.72
CA ALA A 127 -10.86 -2.17 12.77
C ALA A 127 -9.98 -1.02 13.29
N PHE A 128 -10.17 0.19 12.75
CA PHE A 128 -9.44 1.39 13.16
C PHE A 128 -9.65 1.71 14.65
N LEU A 129 -10.92 1.73 15.09
CA LEU A 129 -11.24 2.02 16.50
C LEU A 129 -10.65 0.96 17.43
N ALA A 130 -10.82 -0.33 17.10
CA ALA A 130 -10.30 -1.41 17.92
C ALA A 130 -8.77 -1.43 17.99
N ALA A 131 -8.09 -1.16 16.87
CA ALA A 131 -6.63 -1.07 16.84
C ALA A 131 -6.13 0.14 17.63
N THR A 132 -6.77 1.32 17.51
CA THR A 132 -6.36 2.52 18.26
C THR A 132 -6.55 2.31 19.76
N LEU A 133 -7.75 1.87 20.17
CA LEU A 133 -8.07 1.64 21.58
C LEU A 133 -7.23 0.52 22.18
N GLY A 134 -7.00 -0.56 21.42
CA GLY A 134 -6.16 -1.68 21.84
C GLY A 134 -4.71 -1.27 22.08
N GLN A 135 -4.11 -0.49 21.18
CA GLN A 135 -2.76 0.05 21.37
C GLN A 135 -2.68 0.92 22.62
N ALA A 136 -3.65 1.85 22.79
CA ALA A 136 -3.68 2.71 23.95
C ALA A 136 -3.84 1.91 25.26
N ALA A 137 -4.77 0.93 25.29
CA ALA A 137 -4.98 0.08 26.46
C ALA A 137 -3.74 -0.72 26.85
N VAL A 138 -3.07 -1.34 25.87
CA VAL A 138 -1.82 -2.09 26.07
C VAL A 138 -0.71 -1.15 26.57
N ALA A 139 -0.59 0.04 25.98
CA ALA A 139 0.41 1.03 26.41
C ALA A 139 0.15 1.52 27.85
N VAL A 140 -1.09 1.76 28.23
CA VAL A 140 -1.49 2.12 29.60
C VAL A 140 -1.16 0.98 30.56
N ALA A 141 -1.53 -0.26 30.22
CA ALA A 141 -1.25 -1.43 31.05
C ALA A 141 0.26 -1.68 31.23
N ALA A 142 1.07 -1.35 30.23
CA ALA A 142 2.53 -1.40 30.30
C ALA A 142 3.17 -0.21 31.05
N GLY A 143 2.40 0.78 31.45
CA GLY A 143 2.90 2.02 32.08
C GLY A 143 3.65 2.95 31.12
N GLY A 144 3.58 2.72 29.81
CA GLY A 144 4.30 3.47 28.78
C GLY A 144 3.45 4.43 27.93
N PHE A 145 2.17 4.60 28.25
CA PHE A 145 1.32 5.53 27.51
C PHE A 145 1.70 6.99 27.75
N THR A 146 1.93 7.71 26.64
CA THR A 146 2.08 9.17 26.65
C THR A 146 1.15 9.78 25.61
N PRO A 147 0.59 10.98 25.82
CA PRO A 147 -0.23 11.64 24.80
C PRO A 147 0.50 11.86 23.46
N SER A 148 1.82 12.00 23.50
CA SER A 148 2.68 12.16 22.32
C SER A 148 2.79 10.89 21.46
N SER A 149 2.47 9.72 21.99
CA SER A 149 2.43 8.46 21.21
C SER A 149 1.13 8.26 20.44
N LEU A 150 0.06 9.02 20.77
CA LEU A 150 -1.25 8.86 20.16
C LEU A 150 -1.25 9.04 18.63
N PRO A 151 -0.56 10.01 18.03
CA PRO A 151 -0.49 10.14 16.57
C PRO A 151 0.07 8.89 15.88
N THR A 152 1.10 8.27 16.48
CA THR A 152 1.68 7.01 15.98
C THR A 152 0.68 5.87 16.08
N TYR A 153 -0.06 5.76 17.18
CA TYR A 153 -1.10 4.72 17.31
C TYR A 153 -2.22 4.92 16.30
N VAL A 154 -2.68 6.15 16.08
CA VAL A 154 -3.68 6.47 15.06
C VAL A 154 -3.17 6.14 13.66
N PHE A 155 -1.92 6.49 13.34
CA PHE A 155 -1.30 6.15 12.05
C PHE A 155 -1.23 4.63 11.83
N LEU A 156 -0.71 3.89 12.80
CA LEU A 156 -0.61 2.43 12.70
C LEU A 156 -1.99 1.76 12.64
N ALA A 157 -2.96 2.24 13.43
CA ALA A 157 -4.32 1.72 13.42
C ALA A 157 -5.04 1.97 12.09
N ALA A 158 -4.89 3.17 11.51
CA ALA A 158 -5.48 3.47 10.19
C ALA A 158 -4.84 2.61 9.10
N THR A 159 -3.52 2.44 9.13
CA THR A 159 -2.81 1.55 8.22
C THR A 159 -3.27 0.09 8.40
N ALA A 160 -3.38 -0.40 9.64
CA ALA A 160 -3.91 -1.74 9.94
C ALA A 160 -5.30 -1.95 9.35
N ALA A 161 -6.20 -1.00 9.59
CA ALA A 161 -7.59 -1.08 9.15
C ALA A 161 -7.70 -1.08 7.62
N LEU A 162 -6.95 -0.22 6.94
CA LEU A 162 -6.94 -0.13 5.47
C LEU A 162 -6.34 -1.39 4.83
N VAL A 163 -5.20 -1.88 5.34
CA VAL A 163 -4.58 -3.11 4.83
C VAL A 163 -5.47 -4.32 5.09
N ALA A 164 -6.02 -4.46 6.30
CA ALA A 164 -6.92 -5.55 6.63
C ALA A 164 -8.18 -5.52 5.75
N ALA A 165 -8.80 -4.35 5.54
CA ALA A 165 -9.96 -4.18 4.67
C ALA A 165 -9.63 -4.52 3.22
N LEU A 166 -8.49 -4.05 2.71
CA LEU A 166 -8.03 -4.34 1.36
C LEU A 166 -7.80 -5.84 1.15
N LEU A 167 -7.03 -6.48 2.02
CA LEU A 167 -6.79 -7.93 1.93
C LEU A 167 -8.09 -8.72 2.05
N ARG A 168 -9.01 -8.30 2.94
CA ARG A 168 -10.33 -8.94 3.08
C ARG A 168 -11.28 -8.69 1.91
N SER A 169 -11.02 -7.71 1.05
CA SER A 169 -11.80 -7.50 -0.18
C SER A 169 -11.39 -8.46 -1.30
N VAL A 170 -10.17 -9.00 -1.26
CA VAL A 170 -9.63 -9.90 -2.30
C VAL A 170 -9.41 -11.34 -1.82
N LEU A 171 -9.29 -11.59 -0.50
CA LEU A 171 -9.05 -12.89 0.09
C LEU A 171 -10.33 -13.50 0.71
N PHE A 172 -10.34 -14.81 0.82
CA PHE A 172 -11.46 -15.54 1.44
C PHE A 172 -11.38 -15.51 2.98
N PRO A 173 -12.50 -15.80 3.69
CA PRO A 173 -12.49 -15.89 5.16
C PRO A 173 -11.51 -16.92 5.74
N ARG A 174 -11.19 -17.98 5.01
CA ARG A 174 -10.19 -18.99 5.41
C ARG A 174 -8.77 -18.41 5.47
N ASP A 175 -8.53 -17.28 4.79
CA ASP A 175 -7.22 -16.63 4.69
C ASP A 175 -7.03 -15.57 5.79
N ASP A 176 -7.93 -15.48 6.78
CA ASP A 176 -7.82 -14.59 7.95
C ASP A 176 -6.43 -14.65 8.64
N PRO A 177 -5.77 -15.83 8.79
CA PRO A 177 -4.42 -15.94 9.32
C PRO A 177 -3.41 -15.13 8.50
N LEU A 178 -3.47 -15.19 7.17
CA LEU A 178 -2.60 -14.45 6.27
C LEU A 178 -2.82 -12.94 6.42
N VAL A 179 -4.08 -12.51 6.48
CA VAL A 179 -4.41 -11.08 6.70
C VAL A 179 -3.79 -10.58 7.99
N MET A 180 -3.98 -11.31 9.10
CA MET A 180 -3.46 -10.92 10.41
C MET A 180 -1.93 -10.84 10.43
N VAL A 181 -1.24 -11.84 9.90
CA VAL A 181 0.23 -11.86 9.86
C VAL A 181 0.76 -10.75 8.97
N SER A 182 0.16 -10.54 7.79
CA SER A 182 0.57 -9.46 6.87
C SER A 182 0.42 -8.08 7.51
N VAL A 183 -0.71 -7.82 8.17
CA VAL A 183 -0.93 -6.57 8.93
C VAL A 183 0.12 -6.44 10.05
N GLY A 184 0.31 -7.50 10.86
CA GLY A 184 1.23 -7.47 11.98
C GLY A 184 2.68 -7.19 11.56
N VAL A 185 3.17 -7.88 10.54
CA VAL A 185 4.53 -7.69 10.01
C VAL A 185 4.70 -6.29 9.42
N LEU A 186 3.74 -5.82 8.63
CA LEU A 186 3.79 -4.47 8.07
C LEU A 186 3.84 -3.40 9.16
N LEU A 187 2.95 -3.49 10.16
CA LEU A 187 2.94 -2.53 11.27
C LEU A 187 4.22 -2.58 12.08
N TRP A 188 4.79 -3.77 12.25
CA TRP A 188 6.07 -3.93 12.95
C TRP A 188 7.19 -3.22 12.20
N LEU A 189 7.31 -3.41 10.89
CA LEU A 189 8.30 -2.71 10.06
C LEU A 189 8.09 -1.18 10.10
N LEU A 190 6.86 -0.70 9.99
CA LEU A 190 6.56 0.73 10.05
C LEU A 190 6.86 1.31 11.43
N SER A 191 6.54 0.58 12.52
CA SER A 191 6.85 1.02 13.88
C SER A 191 8.36 1.08 14.13
N ALA A 192 9.13 0.13 13.60
CA ALA A 192 10.59 0.12 13.68
C ALA A 192 11.19 1.32 12.93
N LEU A 193 10.67 1.63 11.73
CA LEU A 193 11.09 2.78 10.93
C LEU A 193 10.82 4.11 11.65
N ILE A 194 9.66 4.25 12.29
CA ILE A 194 9.31 5.43 13.09
C ILE A 194 10.25 5.53 14.31
N ALA A 195 10.47 4.43 15.02
CA ALA A 195 11.34 4.39 16.19
C ALA A 195 12.81 4.72 15.84
N ALA A 196 13.27 4.35 14.66
CA ALA A 196 14.59 4.70 14.14
C ALA A 196 14.75 6.20 13.77
N GLY A 197 13.68 7.00 13.87
CA GLY A 197 13.73 8.45 13.58
C GLY A 197 13.58 8.80 12.10
N GLY A 198 13.25 7.85 11.24
CA GLY A 198 13.03 8.10 9.81
C GLY A 198 11.81 8.99 9.51
N VAL A 199 10.86 9.03 10.45
CA VAL A 199 9.61 9.80 10.32
C VAL A 199 9.20 10.38 11.67
N THR A 200 8.81 11.67 11.68
CA THR A 200 8.15 12.29 12.83
C THR A 200 6.65 12.32 12.59
N VAL A 201 5.92 11.45 13.28
CA VAL A 201 4.46 11.34 13.15
C VAL A 201 3.80 12.38 14.06
N THR A 202 3.26 13.46 13.46
CA THR A 202 2.59 14.54 14.22
C THR A 202 1.07 14.43 14.12
N PRO A 203 0.30 14.96 15.10
CA PRO A 203 -1.16 14.96 15.05
C PRO A 203 -1.71 15.63 13.78
N THR A 204 -1.12 16.77 13.41
CA THR A 204 -1.53 17.54 12.21
C THR A 204 -1.33 16.74 10.94
N LEU A 205 -0.18 16.06 10.82
CA LEU A 205 0.14 15.26 9.63
C LEU A 205 -0.80 14.07 9.46
N VAL A 206 -1.09 13.38 10.56
CA VAL A 206 -2.02 12.23 10.57
C VAL A 206 -3.45 12.68 10.27
N ALA A 207 -3.92 13.75 10.92
CA ALA A 207 -5.28 14.25 10.71
C ALA A 207 -5.46 14.78 9.28
N ALA A 208 -4.52 15.59 8.78
CA ALA A 208 -4.56 16.09 7.41
C ALA A 208 -4.46 14.95 6.39
N GLY A 209 -3.55 13.99 6.61
CA GLY A 209 -3.40 12.82 5.75
C GLY A 209 -4.70 12.01 5.68
N LEU A 210 -5.31 11.68 6.80
CA LEU A 210 -6.60 10.97 6.81
C LEU A 210 -7.72 11.77 6.15
N ALA A 211 -7.88 13.05 6.51
CA ALA A 211 -8.94 13.88 5.95
C ALA A 211 -8.85 13.99 4.42
N VAL A 212 -7.66 14.26 3.91
CA VAL A 212 -7.44 14.44 2.46
C VAL A 212 -7.57 13.10 1.74
N THR A 213 -6.92 12.04 2.22
CA THR A 213 -6.91 10.76 1.47
C THR A 213 -8.24 10.05 1.53
N VAL A 214 -8.93 10.05 2.68
CA VAL A 214 -10.29 9.49 2.80
C VAL A 214 -11.27 10.32 1.98
N GLY A 215 -11.20 11.67 2.05
CA GLY A 215 -12.05 12.55 1.26
C GLY A 215 -11.91 12.31 -0.23
N LEU A 216 -10.68 12.25 -0.76
CA LEU A 216 -10.43 11.96 -2.17
C LEU A 216 -10.78 10.51 -2.54
N GLY A 217 -10.61 9.55 -1.63
CA GLY A 217 -11.06 8.18 -1.80
C GLY A 217 -12.57 8.10 -2.02
N ILE A 218 -13.35 8.77 -1.17
CA ILE A 218 -14.81 8.86 -1.32
C ILE A 218 -15.18 9.53 -2.64
N VAL A 219 -14.52 10.64 -2.98
CA VAL A 219 -14.76 11.34 -4.25
C VAL A 219 -14.49 10.41 -5.45
N SER A 220 -13.38 9.66 -5.43
CA SER A 220 -13.05 8.72 -6.51
C SER A 220 -14.09 7.60 -6.66
N TYR A 221 -14.63 7.11 -5.54
CA TYR A 221 -15.69 6.13 -5.54
C TYR A 221 -17.02 6.71 -6.09
N VAL A 222 -17.41 7.89 -5.61
CA VAL A 222 -18.65 8.58 -6.08
C VAL A 222 -18.57 8.90 -7.58
N LEU A 223 -17.41 9.33 -8.07
CA LEU A 223 -17.16 9.59 -9.49
C LEU A 223 -16.96 8.30 -10.31
N ARG A 224 -16.99 7.13 -9.68
CA ARG A 224 -16.75 5.83 -10.31
C ARG A 224 -15.41 5.75 -11.05
N THR A 225 -14.38 6.41 -10.55
CA THR A 225 -13.01 6.32 -11.06
C THR A 225 -12.21 5.23 -10.35
N ALA A 226 -12.71 4.72 -9.22
CA ALA A 226 -12.13 3.60 -8.48
C ALA A 226 -13.22 2.66 -7.95
N SER A 227 -12.93 1.36 -7.94
CA SER A 227 -13.70 0.35 -7.21
C SER A 227 -13.47 0.49 -5.70
N VAL A 228 -14.22 -0.24 -4.86
CA VAL A 228 -14.00 -0.23 -3.40
C VAL A 228 -12.57 -0.63 -3.04
N SER A 229 -12.03 -1.68 -3.66
CA SER A 229 -10.65 -2.12 -3.43
C SER A 229 -9.62 -1.12 -3.96
N GLY A 230 -9.87 -0.50 -5.10
CA GLY A 230 -9.03 0.57 -5.66
C GLY A 230 -9.02 1.81 -4.78
N MET A 231 -10.18 2.22 -4.25
CA MET A 231 -10.31 3.31 -3.30
C MET A 231 -9.51 3.05 -2.02
N LEU A 232 -9.65 1.86 -1.41
CA LEU A 232 -8.89 1.49 -0.21
C LEU A 232 -7.38 1.55 -0.46
N THR A 233 -6.95 1.04 -1.61
CA THR A 233 -5.54 1.05 -2.00
C THR A 233 -5.04 2.49 -2.19
N GLY A 234 -5.78 3.34 -2.89
CA GLY A 234 -5.45 4.75 -3.08
C GLY A 234 -5.38 5.53 -1.77
N VAL A 235 -6.33 5.29 -0.85
CA VAL A 235 -6.33 5.89 0.50
C VAL A 235 -5.08 5.45 1.28
N LEU A 236 -4.78 4.14 1.28
CA LEU A 236 -3.59 3.60 1.96
C LEU A 236 -2.30 4.20 1.41
N LEU A 237 -2.11 4.16 0.09
CA LEU A 237 -0.92 4.70 -0.57
C LEU A 237 -0.75 6.19 -0.32
N GLY A 238 -1.84 6.95 -0.48
CA GLY A 238 -1.85 8.38 -0.22
C GLY A 238 -1.53 8.71 1.22
N PHE A 239 -2.15 8.00 2.17
CA PHE A 239 -1.93 8.23 3.60
C PHE A 239 -0.49 7.95 4.03
N VAL A 240 0.08 6.82 3.60
CA VAL A 240 1.49 6.50 3.87
C VAL A 240 2.41 7.54 3.20
N THR A 241 2.09 7.96 1.96
CA THR A 241 2.87 8.99 1.25
C THR A 241 2.83 10.33 1.98
N VAL A 242 1.67 10.76 2.50
CA VAL A 242 1.56 11.99 3.31
C VAL A 242 2.42 11.91 4.55
N VAL A 243 2.34 10.80 5.29
CA VAL A 243 3.02 10.66 6.59
C VAL A 243 4.54 10.53 6.41
N PHE A 244 5.00 9.82 5.38
CA PHE A 244 6.42 9.51 5.18
C PHE A 244 7.15 10.50 4.27
N GLY A 245 6.48 10.99 3.23
CA GLY A 245 7.06 11.94 2.27
C GLY A 245 6.62 13.39 2.49
N GLY A 246 5.45 13.58 3.12
CA GLY A 246 4.81 14.87 3.27
C GLY A 246 3.82 15.19 2.14
N ILE A 247 3.14 16.34 2.27
CA ILE A 247 2.06 16.75 1.37
C ILE A 247 2.53 16.98 -0.06
N GLY A 248 3.79 17.37 -0.27
CA GLY A 248 4.34 17.59 -1.61
C GLY A 248 4.46 16.30 -2.41
N TRP A 249 4.93 15.21 -1.79
CA TRP A 249 4.98 13.89 -2.42
C TRP A 249 3.58 13.38 -2.74
N PHE A 250 2.64 13.61 -1.82
CA PHE A 250 1.24 13.28 -2.07
C PHE A 250 0.64 14.07 -3.23
N ALA A 251 0.98 15.37 -3.38
CA ALA A 251 0.51 16.19 -4.49
C ALA A 251 0.95 15.61 -5.85
N VAL A 252 2.17 15.09 -5.94
CA VAL A 252 2.66 14.39 -7.14
C VAL A 252 1.87 13.11 -7.37
N LEU A 253 1.70 12.27 -6.35
CA LEU A 253 0.97 11.01 -6.47
C LEU A 253 -0.49 11.23 -6.87
N ILE A 254 -1.18 12.17 -6.21
CA ILE A 254 -2.61 12.42 -6.49
C ILE A 254 -2.84 13.08 -7.85
N SER A 255 -1.86 13.80 -8.40
CA SER A 255 -1.95 14.34 -9.76
C SER A 255 -2.12 13.23 -10.79
N PHE A 256 -1.38 12.12 -10.65
CA PHE A 256 -1.56 10.94 -11.49
C PHE A 256 -2.96 10.32 -11.35
N PHE A 257 -3.43 10.09 -10.13
CA PHE A 257 -4.77 9.51 -9.93
C PHE A 257 -5.89 10.42 -10.44
N GLY A 258 -5.78 11.72 -10.20
CA GLY A 258 -6.78 12.70 -10.64
C GLY A 258 -6.82 12.84 -12.15
N ILE A 259 -5.69 13.15 -12.76
CA ILE A 259 -5.61 13.40 -14.22
C ILE A 259 -5.79 12.10 -14.99
N GLY A 260 -5.14 11.00 -14.57
CA GLY A 260 -5.31 9.70 -15.21
C GLY A 260 -6.74 9.17 -15.10
N GLY A 261 -7.40 9.36 -13.94
CA GLY A 261 -8.82 8.99 -13.78
C GLY A 261 -9.77 9.83 -14.66
N LEU A 262 -9.48 11.11 -14.84
CA LEU A 262 -10.22 11.96 -15.76
C LEU A 262 -9.96 11.59 -17.23
N ALA A 263 -8.71 11.26 -17.57
CA ALA A 263 -8.35 10.81 -18.92
C ALA A 263 -9.06 9.49 -19.27
N ALA A 264 -9.16 8.54 -18.35
CA ALA A 264 -9.91 7.30 -18.55
C ALA A 264 -11.40 7.54 -18.84
N LYS A 265 -12.00 8.56 -18.22
CA LYS A 265 -13.40 8.95 -18.49
C LYS A 265 -13.59 9.82 -19.74
N PHE A 266 -12.54 10.45 -20.22
CA PHE A 266 -12.62 11.31 -21.40
C PHE A 266 -13.00 10.50 -22.64
N ARG A 267 -14.11 10.86 -23.29
CA ARG A 267 -14.68 10.17 -24.49
C ARG A 267 -14.80 8.65 -24.29
N PHE A 268 -15.23 8.22 -23.10
CA PHE A 268 -15.31 6.80 -22.73
C PHE A 268 -16.15 5.98 -23.71
N GLU A 269 -17.34 6.47 -24.11
CA GLU A 269 -18.23 5.77 -25.05
C GLU A 269 -17.56 5.51 -26.41
N GLU A 270 -16.74 6.45 -26.89
CA GLU A 270 -16.00 6.28 -28.12
C GLU A 270 -14.89 5.23 -27.99
N LYS A 271 -14.17 5.24 -26.87
CA LYS A 271 -13.15 4.23 -26.57
C LYS A 271 -13.76 2.85 -26.41
N ASP A 272 -14.91 2.76 -25.76
CA ASP A 272 -15.67 1.51 -25.60
C ASP A 272 -16.15 0.95 -26.95
N ALA A 273 -16.71 1.79 -27.81
CA ALA A 273 -17.09 1.40 -29.15
C ALA A 273 -15.92 0.91 -30.03
N ARG A 274 -14.69 1.31 -29.71
CA ARG A 274 -13.45 0.86 -30.38
C ARG A 274 -12.82 -0.36 -29.71
N GLY A 275 -13.34 -0.81 -28.55
CA GLY A 275 -12.77 -1.90 -27.74
C GLY A 275 -11.45 -1.54 -27.05
N VAL A 276 -11.19 -0.25 -26.82
CA VAL A 276 -9.95 0.25 -26.15
C VAL A 276 -10.24 0.94 -24.82
N ALA A 277 -11.49 0.91 -24.34
CA ALA A 277 -11.83 1.45 -23.03
C ALA A 277 -11.24 0.61 -21.90
N GLU A 278 -10.82 1.26 -20.82
CA GLU A 278 -10.39 0.58 -19.60
C GLU A 278 -11.55 -0.22 -18.99
N GLY A 279 -11.29 -1.43 -18.54
CA GLY A 279 -12.29 -2.31 -17.93
C GLY A 279 -12.98 -1.69 -16.70
N ASN A 280 -14.06 -2.32 -16.20
CA ASN A 280 -14.88 -1.85 -15.08
C ASN A 280 -15.42 -0.42 -15.27
N ASP A 281 -15.89 -0.09 -16.46
CA ASP A 281 -16.35 1.26 -16.80
C ASP A 281 -15.31 2.36 -16.49
N GLY A 282 -14.02 2.04 -16.60
CA GLY A 282 -12.90 2.92 -16.25
C GLY A 282 -12.67 3.08 -14.73
N ALA A 283 -13.24 2.22 -13.90
CA ALA A 283 -13.00 2.22 -12.45
C ALA A 283 -11.78 1.38 -12.09
N ARG A 284 -10.72 2.01 -11.60
CA ARG A 284 -9.46 1.35 -11.24
C ARG A 284 -9.62 0.43 -10.03
N GLY A 285 -9.18 -0.84 -10.18
CA GLY A 285 -9.10 -1.80 -9.08
C GLY A 285 -7.78 -1.72 -8.31
N ALA A 286 -7.68 -2.46 -7.19
CA ALA A 286 -6.48 -2.51 -6.36
C ALA A 286 -5.21 -2.88 -7.14
N GLY A 287 -5.30 -3.85 -8.04
CA GLY A 287 -4.16 -4.30 -8.85
C GLY A 287 -3.63 -3.20 -9.78
N ASN A 288 -4.53 -2.45 -10.44
CA ASN A 288 -4.14 -1.32 -11.27
C ASN A 288 -3.48 -0.20 -10.44
N VAL A 289 -4.08 0.13 -9.28
CA VAL A 289 -3.52 1.14 -8.36
C VAL A 289 -2.12 0.75 -7.87
N LEU A 290 -1.93 -0.52 -7.47
CA LEU A 290 -0.62 -1.03 -7.00
C LEU A 290 0.40 -1.14 -8.13
N GLY A 291 0.01 -1.62 -9.31
CA GLY A 291 0.89 -1.71 -10.47
C GLY A 291 1.50 -0.37 -10.85
N ASN A 292 0.67 0.68 -10.82
CA ASN A 292 1.08 2.03 -11.19
C ASN A 292 1.77 2.84 -10.07
N SER A 293 1.59 2.47 -8.79
CA SER A 293 2.06 3.30 -7.67
C SER A 293 2.85 2.55 -6.59
N GLY A 294 2.98 1.23 -6.70
CA GLY A 294 3.71 0.42 -5.73
C GLY A 294 5.18 0.79 -5.66
N VAL A 295 5.82 1.04 -6.81
CA VAL A 295 7.22 1.48 -6.88
C VAL A 295 7.39 2.87 -6.25
N ALA A 296 6.47 3.80 -6.49
CA ALA A 296 6.47 5.10 -5.85
C ALA A 296 6.33 4.98 -4.33
N LEU A 297 5.44 4.11 -3.82
CA LEU A 297 5.33 3.84 -2.39
C LEU A 297 6.63 3.30 -1.80
N LEU A 298 7.28 2.35 -2.46
CA LEU A 298 8.59 1.83 -2.02
C LEU A 298 9.65 2.92 -1.99
N ALA A 299 9.67 3.84 -2.96
CA ALA A 299 10.58 4.98 -2.97
C ALA A 299 10.34 5.93 -1.79
N VAL A 300 9.08 6.20 -1.42
CA VAL A 300 8.74 7.00 -0.23
C VAL A 300 9.19 6.31 1.07
N ILE A 301 8.95 5.01 1.20
CA ILE A 301 9.39 4.25 2.38
C ILE A 301 10.92 4.21 2.46
N ALA A 302 11.60 4.00 1.34
CA ALA A 302 13.05 4.04 1.26
C ALA A 302 13.61 5.44 1.60
N TYR A 303 12.93 6.51 1.15
CA TYR A 303 13.26 7.87 1.52
C TYR A 303 13.17 8.10 3.03
N ALA A 304 12.10 7.66 3.67
CA ALA A 304 11.95 7.73 5.11
C ALA A 304 13.03 6.88 5.84
N ALA A 305 13.31 5.67 5.34
CA ALA A 305 14.36 4.81 5.88
C ALA A 305 15.76 5.42 5.75
N SER A 306 16.06 6.07 4.61
CA SER A 306 17.36 6.73 4.43
C SER A 306 17.59 7.86 5.43
N ARG A 307 16.55 8.56 5.85
CA ARG A 307 16.63 9.60 6.89
C ARG A 307 16.98 9.04 8.27
N ALA A 308 16.55 7.81 8.57
CA ALA A 308 16.88 7.14 9.83
C ALA A 308 18.34 6.66 9.87
N VAL A 309 18.86 6.24 8.71
CA VAL A 309 20.15 5.51 8.61
C VAL A 309 21.28 6.43 8.19
N VAL A 310 21.00 7.39 7.30
CA VAL A 310 22.03 8.24 6.68
C VAL A 310 21.53 9.69 6.64
N PRO A 311 21.71 10.48 7.71
CA PRO A 311 21.08 11.77 7.91
C PRO A 311 21.40 12.86 6.88
N GLU A 312 22.57 12.81 6.24
CA GLU A 312 23.02 13.85 5.29
C GLU A 312 23.44 13.22 3.98
N THR A 313 22.54 13.12 2.96
CA THR A 313 22.99 12.34 1.83
C THR A 313 22.41 12.67 0.49
N THR A 314 23.22 12.42 -0.49
CA THR A 314 22.89 12.24 -1.90
C THR A 314 21.88 11.12 -2.17
N VAL A 315 21.58 10.24 -1.20
CA VAL A 315 20.59 9.16 -1.35
C VAL A 315 19.16 9.70 -1.37
N GLN A 316 18.85 10.67 -0.51
CA GLN A 316 17.50 11.24 -0.44
C GLN A 316 17.05 11.90 -1.76
N PRO A 317 17.85 12.74 -2.42
CA PRO A 317 17.52 13.26 -3.74
C PRO A 317 17.33 12.15 -4.79
N LEU A 318 18.16 11.09 -4.79
CA LEU A 318 18.01 9.97 -5.73
C LEU A 318 16.67 9.27 -5.55
N LEU A 319 16.21 9.07 -4.31
CA LEU A 319 14.91 8.46 -4.02
C LEU A 319 13.75 9.39 -4.41
N ALA A 320 13.93 10.71 -4.35
CA ALA A 320 12.98 11.67 -4.87
C ALA A 320 12.85 11.57 -6.40
N PHE A 321 13.97 11.42 -7.12
CA PHE A 321 13.96 11.16 -8.57
C PHE A 321 13.34 9.80 -8.91
N ALA A 322 13.60 8.75 -8.12
CA ALA A 322 12.98 7.45 -8.31
C ALA A 322 11.45 7.53 -8.16
N PHE A 323 10.97 8.24 -7.12
CA PHE A 323 9.56 8.48 -6.91
C PHE A 323 8.93 9.25 -8.07
N ALA A 324 9.50 10.40 -8.41
CA ALA A 324 8.98 11.27 -9.46
C ALA A 324 9.01 10.57 -10.84
N GLY A 325 10.08 9.84 -11.16
CA GLY A 325 10.21 9.05 -12.38
C GLY A 325 9.19 7.91 -12.49
N SER A 326 8.93 7.22 -11.37
CA SER A 326 7.88 6.19 -11.30
C SER A 326 6.49 6.78 -11.57
N VAL A 327 6.12 7.89 -10.90
CA VAL A 327 4.82 8.56 -11.09
C VAL A 327 4.70 9.16 -12.49
N ALA A 328 5.79 9.75 -13.02
CA ALA A 328 5.83 10.28 -14.37
C ALA A 328 5.60 9.18 -15.42
N THR A 329 6.15 7.99 -15.19
CA THR A 329 5.88 6.82 -16.05
C THR A 329 4.40 6.43 -16.03
N ALA A 330 3.81 6.28 -14.85
CA ALA A 330 2.40 5.92 -14.72
C ALA A 330 1.48 6.95 -15.40
N MET A 331 1.80 8.25 -15.27
CA MET A 331 1.08 9.32 -15.96
C MET A 331 1.28 9.26 -17.46
N ALA A 332 2.53 9.09 -17.92
CA ALA A 332 2.86 9.04 -19.34
C ALA A 332 2.17 7.88 -20.03
N ASP A 333 2.27 6.69 -19.47
CA ASP A 333 1.62 5.48 -19.98
C ASP A 333 0.11 5.65 -20.02
N THR A 334 -0.52 6.08 -18.92
CA THR A 334 -1.97 6.31 -18.90
C THR A 334 -2.41 7.33 -19.94
N LEU A 335 -1.73 8.49 -20.07
CA LEU A 335 -2.15 9.48 -21.06
C LEU A 335 -1.87 9.03 -22.49
N SER A 336 -0.77 8.29 -22.72
CA SER A 336 -0.46 7.72 -24.02
C SER A 336 -1.55 6.73 -24.48
N SER A 337 -1.95 5.80 -23.62
CA SER A 337 -2.97 4.80 -23.93
C SER A 337 -4.35 5.42 -24.09
N GLU A 338 -4.77 6.31 -23.16
CA GLU A 338 -6.11 6.90 -23.13
C GLU A 338 -6.35 7.89 -24.27
N PHE A 339 -5.37 8.69 -24.64
CA PHE A 339 -5.49 9.59 -25.79
C PHE A 339 -5.11 8.90 -27.09
N GLY A 340 -4.10 8.03 -27.08
CA GLY A 340 -3.66 7.28 -28.26
C GLY A 340 -4.74 6.36 -28.84
N GLY A 341 -5.55 5.74 -27.97
CA GLY A 341 -6.66 4.87 -28.35
C GLY A 341 -7.79 5.56 -29.14
N LEU A 342 -7.81 6.89 -29.15
CA LEU A 342 -8.77 7.67 -29.94
C LEU A 342 -8.38 7.80 -31.44
N PHE A 343 -7.23 7.30 -31.86
CA PHE A 343 -6.70 7.43 -33.22
C PHE A 343 -6.66 6.11 -33.96
N ASP A 344 -6.86 6.14 -35.28
CA ASP A 344 -7.20 4.96 -36.11
C ASP A 344 -6.00 4.18 -36.64
N THR A 345 -4.78 4.63 -36.47
CA THR A 345 -3.61 4.01 -37.08
C THR A 345 -2.49 3.68 -36.07
N PRO A 346 -2.80 2.87 -35.03
CA PRO A 346 -1.76 2.44 -34.09
C PRO A 346 -0.75 1.54 -34.80
N ARG A 347 0.49 1.57 -34.31
CA ARG A 347 1.59 0.75 -34.81
C ARG A 347 2.21 -0.03 -33.67
N LEU A 348 2.53 -1.30 -33.91
CA LEU A 348 3.23 -2.11 -32.93
C LEU A 348 4.63 -1.55 -32.71
N VAL A 349 5.01 -1.25 -31.46
CA VAL A 349 6.29 -0.61 -31.12
C VAL A 349 7.50 -1.36 -31.65
N THR A 350 7.47 -2.71 -31.69
CA THR A 350 8.59 -3.55 -32.09
C THR A 350 8.81 -3.59 -33.63
N THR A 351 7.78 -3.37 -34.43
CA THR A 351 7.84 -3.55 -35.90
C THR A 351 7.44 -2.30 -36.66
N LEU A 352 6.82 -1.33 -36.02
CA LEU A 352 6.20 -0.12 -36.60
C LEU A 352 5.13 -0.42 -37.67
N ARG A 353 4.65 -1.66 -37.74
CA ARG A 353 3.56 -2.06 -38.64
C ARG A 353 2.23 -1.64 -38.07
N PRO A 354 1.27 -1.22 -38.91
CA PRO A 354 -0.10 -0.96 -38.46
C PRO A 354 -0.71 -2.22 -37.83
N VAL A 355 -1.42 -2.03 -36.72
CA VAL A 355 -2.14 -3.08 -35.98
C VAL A 355 -3.55 -2.59 -35.62
N ALA A 356 -4.40 -3.49 -35.15
CA ALA A 356 -5.74 -3.13 -34.70
C ALA A 356 -5.67 -2.27 -33.43
N PRO A 357 -6.60 -1.31 -33.21
CA PRO A 357 -6.75 -0.64 -31.93
C PRO A 357 -6.92 -1.65 -30.79
N GLY A 358 -6.31 -1.36 -29.63
CA GLY A 358 -6.35 -2.26 -28.47
C GLY A 358 -5.34 -3.41 -28.52
N THR A 359 -4.45 -3.47 -29.52
CA THR A 359 -3.33 -4.42 -29.52
C THR A 359 -2.29 -4.01 -28.48
N ASP A 360 -1.88 -4.94 -27.59
CA ASP A 360 -0.87 -4.69 -26.57
C ASP A 360 0.45 -4.22 -27.23
N GLY A 361 1.04 -3.17 -26.66
CA GLY A 361 2.24 -2.53 -27.19
C GLY A 361 2.05 -1.74 -28.47
N ALA A 362 0.80 -1.43 -28.87
CA ALA A 362 0.52 -0.53 -29.98
C ALA A 362 0.65 0.94 -29.56
N ILE A 363 1.36 1.73 -30.35
CA ILE A 363 1.61 3.15 -30.11
C ILE A 363 1.03 4.03 -31.21
N THR A 364 0.67 5.26 -30.89
CA THR A 364 0.33 6.33 -31.84
C THR A 364 1.19 7.56 -31.50
N TRP A 365 1.60 8.34 -32.51
CA TRP A 365 2.40 9.54 -32.24
C TRP A 365 1.69 10.56 -31.35
N GLN A 366 0.35 10.62 -31.45
CA GLN A 366 -0.48 11.47 -30.60
C GLN A 366 -0.46 10.99 -29.13
N GLY A 367 -0.53 9.65 -28.94
CA GLY A 367 -0.38 9.04 -27.62
C GLY A 367 0.99 9.32 -27.04
N GLU A 368 2.06 9.16 -27.82
CA GLU A 368 3.43 9.46 -27.37
C GLU A 368 3.59 10.92 -26.92
N VAL A 369 3.03 11.87 -27.70
CA VAL A 369 3.05 13.29 -27.31
C VAL A 369 2.26 13.54 -26.02
N ALA A 370 1.08 12.92 -25.88
CA ALA A 370 0.27 13.02 -24.67
C ALA A 370 1.00 12.42 -23.45
N GLY A 371 1.69 11.29 -23.63
CA GLY A 371 2.51 10.67 -22.59
C GLY A 371 3.66 11.56 -22.15
N VAL A 372 4.44 12.12 -23.07
CA VAL A 372 5.50 13.08 -22.75
C VAL A 372 4.97 14.31 -22.02
N ALA A 373 3.83 14.85 -22.46
CA ALA A 373 3.19 15.98 -21.78
C ALA A 373 2.76 15.61 -20.36
N GLY A 374 2.25 14.39 -20.15
CA GLY A 374 1.92 13.87 -18.81
C GLY A 374 3.12 13.73 -17.92
N ALA A 375 4.22 13.18 -18.42
CA ALA A 375 5.49 13.08 -17.69
C ALA A 375 6.02 14.48 -17.30
N ALA A 376 6.01 15.43 -18.24
CA ALA A 376 6.43 16.81 -18.00
C ALA A 376 5.56 17.50 -16.94
N LEU A 377 4.26 17.25 -16.95
CA LEU A 377 3.34 17.78 -15.94
C LEU A 377 3.67 17.25 -14.55
N VAL A 378 3.93 15.94 -14.40
CA VAL A 378 4.38 15.34 -13.13
C VAL A 378 5.71 15.96 -12.69
N ALA A 379 6.66 16.12 -13.61
CA ALA A 379 7.95 16.72 -13.33
C ALA A 379 7.82 18.16 -12.80
N LEU A 380 6.94 18.96 -13.41
CA LEU A 380 6.66 20.33 -12.96
C LEU A 380 5.99 20.36 -11.58
N ILE A 381 5.00 19.50 -11.34
CA ILE A 381 4.34 19.40 -10.03
C ILE A 381 5.36 18.99 -8.97
N ALA A 382 6.22 18.00 -9.27
CA ALA A 382 7.25 17.54 -8.36
C ALA A 382 8.27 18.67 -8.04
N ALA A 383 8.70 19.42 -9.06
CA ALA A 383 9.61 20.54 -8.89
C ALA A 383 9.07 21.65 -7.98
N VAL A 384 7.74 21.87 -8.01
CA VAL A 384 7.08 22.89 -7.18
C VAL A 384 6.76 22.37 -5.78
N ALA A 385 6.28 21.13 -5.69
CA ALA A 385 5.67 20.60 -4.46
C ALA A 385 6.66 19.86 -3.55
N MET A 386 7.69 19.20 -4.12
CA MET A 386 8.62 18.41 -3.33
C MET A 386 9.76 19.29 -2.77
N PRO A 387 10.25 19.00 -1.55
CA PRO A 387 11.36 19.75 -0.93
C PRO A 387 12.71 19.32 -1.53
N LEU A 388 12.96 19.67 -2.79
CA LEU A 388 14.14 19.24 -3.54
C LEU A 388 15.37 20.18 -3.35
N GLY A 389 15.22 21.24 -2.52
CA GLY A 389 16.25 22.26 -2.37
C GLY A 389 16.39 23.21 -3.57
N VAL A 390 15.58 23.01 -4.61
CA VAL A 390 15.54 23.85 -5.81
C VAL A 390 14.42 24.89 -5.65
N SER A 391 14.71 26.17 -5.93
CA SER A 391 13.68 27.20 -5.88
C SER A 391 12.77 27.11 -7.13
N PRO A 392 11.48 26.79 -6.97
CA PRO A 392 10.57 26.64 -8.13
C PRO A 392 10.25 28.00 -8.79
N LEU A 393 10.54 29.10 -8.11
CA LEU A 393 10.25 30.46 -8.58
C LEU A 393 11.44 31.15 -9.28
N ALA A 394 12.64 30.56 -9.22
CA ALA A 394 13.81 31.05 -9.93
C ALA A 394 14.19 30.04 -11.02
N PRO A 395 14.07 30.37 -12.31
CA PRO A 395 14.58 29.55 -13.38
C PRO A 395 16.08 29.29 -13.17
N SER A 396 16.43 28.06 -12.83
CA SER A 396 17.81 27.63 -12.63
C SER A 396 18.12 26.45 -13.53
N THR A 397 19.39 26.23 -13.82
CA THR A 397 19.85 25.05 -14.56
C THR A 397 19.46 23.76 -13.82
N GLU A 398 19.43 23.79 -12.49
CA GLU A 398 19.05 22.68 -11.63
C GLU A 398 17.56 22.31 -11.79
N LEU A 399 16.67 23.32 -11.81
CA LEU A 399 15.24 23.11 -12.06
C LEU A 399 15.02 22.50 -13.44
N LEU A 400 15.67 23.05 -14.46
CA LEU A 400 15.56 22.51 -15.82
C LEU A 400 16.09 21.08 -15.91
N SER A 401 17.24 20.79 -15.30
CA SER A 401 17.81 19.44 -15.24
C SER A 401 16.87 18.45 -14.56
N PHE A 402 16.23 18.85 -13.46
CA PHE A 402 15.24 18.05 -12.77
C PHE A 402 14.04 17.73 -13.68
N VAL A 403 13.43 18.77 -14.27
CA VAL A 403 12.24 18.60 -15.13
C VAL A 403 12.57 17.73 -16.34
N VAL A 404 13.71 17.94 -16.99
CA VAL A 404 14.14 17.14 -18.14
C VAL A 404 14.40 15.70 -17.74
N ALA A 405 15.11 15.46 -16.63
CA ALA A 405 15.43 14.11 -16.18
C ALA A 405 14.16 13.31 -15.83
N VAL A 406 13.22 13.91 -15.09
CA VAL A 406 11.96 13.22 -14.71
C VAL A 406 11.06 13.01 -15.92
N THR A 407 10.97 13.99 -16.84
CA THR A 407 10.20 13.82 -18.09
C THR A 407 10.77 12.69 -18.95
N ALA A 408 12.09 12.66 -19.13
CA ALA A 408 12.77 11.59 -19.87
C ALA A 408 12.60 10.23 -19.19
N ALA A 409 12.67 10.18 -17.86
CA ALA A 409 12.41 8.95 -17.09
C ALA A 409 10.99 8.42 -17.31
N GLY A 410 9.99 9.31 -17.32
CA GLY A 410 8.60 8.95 -17.63
C GLY A 410 8.46 8.39 -19.05
N PHE A 411 9.11 9.01 -20.03
CA PHE A 411 9.14 8.51 -21.41
C PHE A 411 9.82 7.14 -21.53
N VAL A 412 10.95 6.94 -20.86
CA VAL A 412 11.64 5.63 -20.83
C VAL A 412 10.72 4.55 -20.25
N GLY A 413 10.08 4.83 -19.11
CA GLY A 413 9.17 3.86 -18.47
C GLY A 413 7.97 3.53 -19.36
N MET A 414 7.31 4.51 -19.96
CA MET A 414 6.22 4.33 -20.92
C MET A 414 6.66 3.51 -22.14
N SER A 415 7.86 3.76 -22.65
CA SER A 415 8.42 2.97 -23.79
C SER A 415 8.68 1.52 -23.40
N VAL A 416 9.12 1.28 -22.14
CA VAL A 416 9.29 -0.08 -21.58
C VAL A 416 7.94 -0.76 -21.46
N ASP A 417 6.89 -0.06 -21.02
CA ASP A 417 5.51 -0.59 -20.95
C ASP A 417 5.06 -1.09 -22.33
N SER A 418 5.12 -0.23 -23.36
CA SER A 418 4.77 -0.59 -24.74
C SER A 418 5.59 -1.77 -25.27
N LEU A 419 6.89 -1.84 -24.92
CA LEU A 419 7.76 -2.95 -25.35
C LEU A 419 7.39 -4.27 -24.66
N LEU A 420 7.11 -4.25 -23.37
CA LEU A 420 6.64 -5.41 -22.62
C LEU A 420 5.25 -5.83 -23.07
N GLY A 421 4.35 -4.89 -23.33
CA GLY A 421 3.05 -5.13 -23.92
C GLY A 421 3.15 -5.90 -25.24
N ALA A 422 4.03 -5.45 -26.14
CA ALA A 422 4.25 -6.11 -27.44
C ALA A 422 4.91 -7.48 -27.37
N THR A 423 5.53 -7.88 -26.26
CA THR A 423 6.42 -9.06 -26.23
C THR A 423 6.05 -10.13 -25.22
N VAL A 424 5.51 -9.76 -24.06
CA VAL A 424 5.29 -10.70 -22.94
C VAL A 424 3.94 -10.58 -22.27
N GLU A 425 3.18 -9.50 -22.51
CA GLU A 425 1.86 -9.33 -21.92
C GLU A 425 0.85 -10.33 -22.50
N GLY A 426 -0.10 -10.76 -21.68
CA GLY A 426 -1.08 -11.78 -22.05
C GLY A 426 -0.56 -13.21 -21.96
N ASP A 427 0.67 -13.49 -22.43
CA ASP A 427 1.24 -14.83 -22.41
C ASP A 427 1.93 -15.20 -21.08
N ARG A 428 2.72 -14.28 -20.52
CA ARG A 428 3.57 -14.54 -19.33
C ARG A 428 3.31 -13.57 -18.19
N LEU A 429 2.95 -12.33 -18.48
CA LEU A 429 2.72 -11.28 -17.52
C LEU A 429 1.33 -10.69 -17.73
N GLY A 430 0.65 -10.39 -16.62
CA GLY A 430 -0.57 -9.59 -16.67
C GLY A 430 -0.23 -8.09 -16.65
N ASN A 431 -1.16 -7.25 -17.07
CA ASN A 431 -1.05 -5.79 -17.15
C ASN A 431 -0.46 -5.16 -15.87
N GLN A 432 -0.91 -5.58 -14.66
CA GLN A 432 -0.38 -5.01 -13.42
C GLN A 432 1.13 -5.26 -13.24
N SER A 433 1.63 -6.41 -13.72
CA SER A 433 3.07 -6.73 -13.67
C SER A 433 3.84 -5.90 -14.68
N VAL A 434 3.28 -5.67 -15.88
CA VAL A 434 3.85 -4.80 -16.90
C VAL A 434 3.96 -3.37 -16.37
N ASN A 435 2.88 -2.81 -15.82
CA ASN A 435 2.87 -1.48 -15.20
C ASN A 435 3.89 -1.36 -14.05
N THR A 436 4.04 -2.41 -13.22
CA THR A 436 5.05 -2.41 -12.14
C THR A 436 6.47 -2.35 -12.71
N LEU A 437 6.77 -3.13 -13.75
CA LEU A 437 8.09 -3.13 -14.41
C LEU A 437 8.37 -1.82 -15.14
N ALA A 438 7.35 -1.24 -15.79
CA ALA A 438 7.43 0.06 -16.44
C ALA A 438 7.74 1.17 -15.42
N THR A 439 6.98 1.24 -14.32
CA THR A 439 7.20 2.24 -13.26
C THR A 439 8.53 2.04 -12.54
N LEU A 440 9.00 0.79 -12.37
CA LEU A 440 10.34 0.50 -11.87
C LEU A 440 11.43 1.00 -12.85
N SER A 441 11.24 0.77 -14.14
CA SER A 441 12.17 1.25 -15.17
C SER A 441 12.26 2.77 -15.18
N GLY A 442 11.12 3.47 -15.02
CA GLY A 442 11.09 4.92 -14.87
C GLY A 442 11.75 5.42 -13.59
N ALA A 443 11.58 4.71 -12.46
CA ALA A 443 12.27 5.03 -11.22
C ALA A 443 13.80 4.92 -11.38
N VAL A 444 14.27 3.82 -11.98
CA VAL A 444 15.71 3.60 -12.25
C VAL A 444 16.23 4.64 -13.24
N ALA A 445 15.51 4.91 -14.32
CA ALA A 445 15.88 5.93 -15.30
C ALA A 445 15.98 7.33 -14.65
N GLY A 446 15.06 7.67 -13.75
CA GLY A 446 15.07 8.91 -12.99
C GLY A 446 16.36 9.07 -12.18
N VAL A 447 16.77 8.00 -11.47
CA VAL A 447 18.03 7.99 -10.70
C VAL A 447 19.25 8.13 -11.63
N VAL A 448 19.30 7.35 -12.71
CA VAL A 448 20.42 7.40 -13.67
C VAL A 448 20.54 8.78 -14.30
N LEU A 449 19.43 9.34 -14.78
CA LEU A 449 19.40 10.65 -15.43
C LEU A 449 19.76 11.78 -14.46
N ALA A 450 19.31 11.68 -13.19
CA ALA A 450 19.69 12.66 -12.16
C ALA A 450 21.22 12.74 -11.97
N VAL A 451 21.88 11.58 -11.99
CA VAL A 451 23.36 11.52 -11.89
C VAL A 451 24.03 12.00 -13.17
N VAL A 452 23.58 11.53 -14.32
CA VAL A 452 24.20 11.88 -15.62
C VAL A 452 24.05 13.37 -15.96
N THR A 453 22.92 13.97 -15.61
CA THR A 453 22.69 15.42 -15.83
C THR A 453 23.34 16.30 -14.76
N GLY A 454 23.94 15.70 -13.73
CA GLY A 454 24.53 16.45 -12.61
C GLY A 454 23.48 17.11 -11.68
N ALA A 455 22.20 16.70 -11.78
CA ALA A 455 21.14 17.19 -10.89
C ALA A 455 21.34 16.69 -9.44
N THR A 456 22.04 15.58 -9.27
CA THR A 456 22.53 15.10 -7.96
C THR A 456 23.81 14.32 -8.13
N GLY A 457 24.63 14.26 -7.07
CA GLY A 457 25.86 13.47 -7.04
C GLY A 457 25.60 11.98 -6.76
N LEU A 458 26.58 11.14 -7.10
CA LEU A 458 26.59 9.75 -6.60
C LEU A 458 26.88 9.73 -5.10
N PRO A 459 26.27 8.82 -4.36
CA PRO A 459 26.67 8.55 -2.98
C PRO A 459 28.14 8.15 -2.91
N THR A 460 28.88 8.69 -1.94
CA THR A 460 30.27 8.27 -1.73
C THR A 460 30.34 6.80 -1.34
N ALA A 461 31.49 6.16 -1.57
CA ALA A 461 31.71 4.77 -1.11
C ALA A 461 31.48 4.62 0.40
N THR A 462 31.83 5.63 1.19
CA THR A 462 31.57 5.68 2.63
C THR A 462 30.07 5.71 2.94
N THR A 463 29.30 6.56 2.21
CA THR A 463 27.82 6.63 2.37
C THR A 463 27.15 5.33 2.01
N LEU A 464 27.58 4.69 0.92
CA LEU A 464 27.06 3.38 0.52
C LEU A 464 27.45 2.29 1.53
N GLY A 465 28.69 2.30 2.02
CA GLY A 465 29.15 1.39 3.08
C GLY A 465 28.28 1.52 4.33
N THR A 466 28.08 2.73 4.85
CA THR A 466 27.20 2.97 6.00
C THR A 466 25.76 2.52 5.76
N ALA A 467 25.21 2.77 4.58
CA ALA A 467 23.85 2.32 4.23
C ALA A 467 23.76 0.79 4.17
N ILE A 468 24.75 0.12 3.59
CA ILE A 468 24.82 -1.35 3.52
C ILE A 468 24.98 -1.95 4.92
N GLU A 469 25.86 -1.42 5.76
CA GLU A 469 26.05 -1.88 7.14
C GLU A 469 24.79 -1.71 7.97
N SER A 470 24.11 -0.57 7.83
CA SER A 470 22.84 -0.31 8.52
C SER A 470 21.73 -1.24 8.01
N LEU A 471 21.63 -1.46 6.70
CA LEU A 471 20.69 -2.42 6.13
C LEU A 471 21.01 -3.84 6.61
N ALA A 472 22.28 -4.23 6.60
CA ALA A 472 22.74 -5.53 7.11
C ALA A 472 22.40 -5.68 8.59
N THR A 473 22.57 -4.63 9.39
CA THR A 473 22.19 -4.61 10.81
C THR A 473 20.68 -4.80 10.98
N VAL A 474 19.86 -4.08 10.21
CA VAL A 474 18.39 -4.25 10.20
C VAL A 474 18.01 -5.66 9.77
N LEU A 475 18.60 -6.19 8.70
CA LEU A 475 18.35 -7.56 8.23
C LEU A 475 18.81 -8.60 9.24
N ALA A 476 19.94 -8.38 9.93
CA ALA A 476 20.43 -9.27 10.99
C ALA A 476 19.47 -9.34 12.19
N LEU A 477 18.70 -8.27 12.47
CA LEU A 477 17.67 -8.29 13.50
C LEU A 477 16.55 -9.30 13.18
N PHE A 478 16.31 -9.57 11.88
CA PHE A 478 15.30 -10.50 11.40
C PHE A 478 15.86 -11.89 11.02
N ALA A 479 17.19 -12.06 10.98
CA ALA A 479 17.83 -13.33 10.60
C ALA A 479 17.36 -14.56 11.44
N PRO A 480 17.10 -14.45 12.75
CA PRO A 480 16.59 -15.57 13.55
C PRO A 480 15.18 -16.05 13.17
N ILE A 481 14.46 -15.29 12.31
CA ILE A 481 13.10 -15.65 11.85
C ILE A 481 13.16 -16.58 10.64
N VAL A 482 14.30 -16.54 9.91
CA VAL A 482 14.48 -17.24 8.62
C VAL A 482 15.34 -18.51 8.78
N SER A 483 16.07 -18.62 9.88
CA SER A 483 16.83 -19.81 10.29
C SER A 483 16.00 -20.74 11.17
#